data_7d24ec41f201d6e5647daa7ad4dc0f83
#
_entry.id   7d24ec41f201d6e5647daa7ad4dc0f83
#
_cell.length_a   1.000
_cell.length_b   1.000
_cell.length_c   1.000
_cell.angle_alpha   90.00
_cell.angle_beta   90.00
_cell.angle_gamma   90.00
#
_symmetry.space_group_name_H-M   'P 1'
#
loop_
_entity.id
_entity.type
_entity.pdbx_description
1 polymer ?
#
loop_
_entity_poly.entity_id
_entity_poly.type
_entity_poly.pdbx_seq_one_letter_code
_entity_poly.pdbx_strand_id
1 'polypeptide(L)'
;MPVIYNKDIDDHTILAVWKIQEREEDLISGLQLKAHELDFLATLNNGKRLLHWLSTRLLLRKMLNTADYIDCRIDSHGKPYLVNSASTISLSHSFDYAAVMIGKEKGVGIDIERIEQKIHRIKHKFLSPPELLHVKDDTDALYVCWCIKEAIYKWYGKKGLEFKRDIHIQPFELKEEGALTAIVDLPEGTRTLTANYFKTADNYMLGYVVA
;
A
#
# COMPACT_ATOMS: atom_id res chain seq x y z
N MET A 1 11.20 11.88 -13.76
CA MET A 1 10.61 11.15 -12.61
C MET A 1 9.53 10.23 -13.17
N PRO A 2 9.77 8.95 -13.29
CA PRO A 2 8.80 8.06 -13.93
C PRO A 2 7.74 7.60 -12.90
N VAL A 3 6.58 8.28 -12.90
CA VAL A 3 5.33 7.63 -12.50
C VAL A 3 5.12 6.55 -13.56
N ILE A 4 5.28 5.30 -13.18
CA ILE A 4 5.18 4.17 -14.10
C ILE A 4 3.74 3.67 -14.26
N TYR A 5 2.88 4.04 -13.32
CA TYR A 5 1.48 3.68 -13.33
C TYR A 5 0.67 4.78 -12.63
N ASN A 6 -0.39 5.23 -13.27
CA ASN A 6 -1.37 6.17 -12.72
C ASN A 6 -2.74 5.74 -13.23
N LYS A 7 -3.68 5.53 -12.31
CA LYS A 7 -5.04 5.05 -12.62
C LYS A 7 -6.07 5.77 -11.77
N ASP A 8 -7.05 6.37 -12.43
CA ASP A 8 -8.30 6.73 -11.79
C ASP A 8 -9.11 5.45 -11.60
N ILE A 9 -9.30 5.05 -10.34
CA ILE A 9 -10.08 3.85 -9.99
C ILE A 9 -11.56 4.16 -10.14
N ASP A 10 -11.96 5.33 -9.66
CA ASP A 10 -13.27 5.94 -9.83
C ASP A 10 -13.14 7.48 -9.72
N ASP A 11 -14.26 8.21 -9.79
CA ASP A 11 -14.29 9.69 -9.72
C ASP A 11 -13.70 10.28 -8.44
N HIS A 12 -13.54 9.46 -7.40
CA HIS A 12 -13.09 9.87 -6.06
C HIS A 12 -11.80 9.19 -5.61
N THR A 13 -11.24 8.27 -6.42
CA THR A 13 -10.12 7.44 -5.99
C THR A 13 -9.06 7.34 -7.07
N ILE A 14 -7.85 7.73 -6.73
CA ILE A 14 -6.68 7.66 -7.62
C ILE A 14 -5.57 6.83 -6.99
N LEU A 15 -4.83 6.11 -7.83
CA LEU A 15 -3.69 5.29 -7.47
C LEU A 15 -2.50 5.62 -8.38
N ALA A 16 -1.33 5.78 -7.79
CA ALA A 16 -0.10 5.95 -8.56
C ALA A 16 1.05 5.12 -8.00
N VAL A 17 1.92 4.68 -8.91
CA VAL A 17 3.14 3.93 -8.59
C VAL A 17 4.34 4.64 -9.23
N TRP A 18 5.38 4.78 -8.45
CA TRP A 18 6.61 5.45 -8.82
C TRP A 18 7.81 4.51 -8.68
N LYS A 19 8.64 4.43 -9.71
CA LYS A 19 9.95 3.77 -9.63
C LYS A 19 10.98 4.79 -9.16
N ILE A 20 11.52 4.57 -7.97
CA ILE A 20 12.48 5.46 -7.32
C ILE A 20 13.83 5.32 -8.02
N GLN A 21 14.25 6.37 -8.72
CA GLN A 21 15.54 6.47 -9.43
C GLN A 21 16.29 7.74 -9.02
N GLU A 22 15.64 8.59 -8.25
CA GLU A 22 16.16 9.87 -7.82
C GLU A 22 17.12 9.72 -6.65
N ARG A 23 18.04 10.67 -6.54
CA ARG A 23 18.85 10.83 -5.35
C ARG A 23 18.06 11.55 -4.25
N GLU A 24 18.54 11.44 -3.04
CA GLU A 24 17.93 12.05 -1.85
C GLU A 24 17.71 13.56 -2.03
N GLU A 25 18.73 14.29 -2.51
CA GLU A 25 18.68 15.74 -2.70
C GLU A 25 17.56 16.14 -3.69
N ASP A 26 17.37 15.34 -4.74
CA ASP A 26 16.34 15.59 -5.76
C ASP A 26 14.94 15.41 -5.17
N LEU A 27 14.74 14.42 -4.29
CA LEU A 27 13.47 14.20 -3.60
C LEU A 27 13.17 15.29 -2.57
N ILE A 28 14.18 15.69 -1.78
CA ILE A 28 14.05 16.75 -0.77
C ILE A 28 13.69 18.08 -1.44
N SER A 29 14.33 18.42 -2.55
CA SER A 29 14.09 19.68 -3.27
C SER A 29 12.64 19.82 -3.76
N GLY A 30 11.93 18.72 -3.96
CA GLY A 30 10.52 18.70 -4.36
C GLY A 30 9.53 18.78 -3.20
N LEU A 31 9.99 18.79 -1.95
CA LEU A 31 9.18 18.82 -0.74
C LEU A 31 9.32 20.15 0.03
N GLN A 32 8.29 20.51 0.78
CA GLN A 32 8.31 21.68 1.70
C GLN A 32 8.42 21.16 3.14
N LEU A 33 9.59 20.59 3.48
CA LEU A 33 9.79 19.98 4.79
C LEU A 33 9.75 21.01 5.91
N LYS A 34 9.02 20.70 6.99
CA LYS A 34 8.98 21.46 8.23
C LYS A 34 9.99 20.91 9.26
N ALA A 35 10.28 21.68 10.29
CA ALA A 35 11.28 21.30 11.32
C ALA A 35 11.05 19.88 11.88
N HIS A 36 9.82 19.56 12.26
CA HIS A 36 9.49 18.23 12.80
C HIS A 36 9.70 17.07 11.82
N GLU A 37 9.58 17.33 10.50
CA GLU A 37 9.87 16.32 9.46
C GLU A 37 11.38 16.17 9.26
N LEU A 38 12.13 17.29 9.30
CA LEU A 38 13.59 17.25 9.26
C LEU A 38 14.16 16.53 10.48
N ASP A 39 13.62 16.78 11.67
CA ASP A 39 13.99 16.07 12.89
C ASP A 39 13.72 14.56 12.77
N PHE A 40 12.57 14.19 12.20
CA PHE A 40 12.25 12.78 11.95
C PHE A 40 13.22 12.17 10.93
N LEU A 41 13.49 12.84 9.81
CA LEU A 41 14.42 12.36 8.79
C LEU A 41 15.83 12.16 9.35
N ALA A 42 16.28 13.02 10.27
CA ALA A 42 17.57 12.86 10.95
C ALA A 42 17.64 11.58 11.80
N THR A 43 16.50 11.00 12.22
CA THR A 43 16.45 9.71 12.92
C THR A 43 16.53 8.51 11.96
N LEU A 44 16.22 8.72 10.68
CA LEU A 44 16.34 7.69 9.66
C LEU A 44 17.79 7.65 9.20
N ASN A 45 18.56 6.66 9.68
CA ASN A 45 19.91 6.43 9.15
C ASN A 45 19.83 6.36 7.63
N ASN A 46 20.68 7.14 6.94
CA ASN A 46 20.76 7.24 5.48
C ASN A 46 20.59 5.88 4.80
N GLY A 47 19.68 5.78 3.83
CA GLY A 47 19.43 4.55 3.11
C GLY A 47 18.02 4.42 2.55
N LYS A 48 17.60 3.19 2.24
CA LYS A 48 16.32 2.91 1.58
C LYS A 48 15.10 3.45 2.36
N ARG A 49 15.13 3.46 3.70
CA ARG A 49 14.00 3.96 4.50
C ARG A 49 13.76 5.45 4.28
N LEU A 50 14.84 6.24 4.17
CA LEU A 50 14.76 7.66 3.88
C LEU A 50 14.21 7.91 2.48
N LEU A 51 14.75 7.22 1.46
CA LEU A 51 14.25 7.31 0.09
C LEU A 51 12.75 6.93 -0.01
N HIS A 52 12.34 5.88 0.68
CA HIS A 52 10.93 5.46 0.73
C HIS A 52 10.03 6.54 1.34
N TRP A 53 10.47 7.14 2.45
CA TRP A 53 9.70 8.20 3.10
C TRP A 53 9.57 9.42 2.18
N LEU A 54 10.68 9.88 1.61
CA LEU A 54 10.70 11.04 0.70
C LEU A 54 9.86 10.80 -0.56
N SER A 55 10.05 9.65 -1.21
CA SER A 55 9.35 9.33 -2.47
C SER A 55 7.85 9.20 -2.29
N THR A 56 7.38 8.57 -1.21
CA THR A 56 5.93 8.47 -0.94
C THR A 56 5.30 9.85 -0.69
N ARG A 57 5.99 10.78 0.01
CA ARG A 57 5.52 12.15 0.24
C ARG A 57 5.52 12.98 -1.03
N LEU A 58 6.57 12.84 -1.83
CA LEU A 58 6.66 13.57 -3.10
C LEU A 58 5.63 13.05 -4.12
N LEU A 59 5.38 11.73 -4.17
CA LEU A 59 4.32 11.16 -5.00
C LEU A 59 2.94 11.66 -4.55
N LEU A 60 2.67 11.63 -3.24
CA LEU A 60 1.42 12.15 -2.66
C LEU A 60 1.20 13.63 -3.04
N ARG A 61 2.24 14.46 -2.93
CA ARG A 61 2.19 15.88 -3.33
C ARG A 61 1.82 16.05 -4.81
N LYS A 62 2.43 15.24 -5.67
CA LYS A 62 2.12 15.27 -7.11
C LYS A 62 0.68 14.87 -7.42
N MET A 63 0.20 13.81 -6.77
CA MET A 63 -1.17 13.33 -6.96
C MET A 63 -2.20 14.33 -6.47
N LEU A 64 -1.93 15.05 -5.37
CA LEU A 64 -2.80 16.12 -4.87
C LEU A 64 -2.73 17.39 -5.73
N ASN A 65 -1.74 17.49 -6.63
CA ASN A 65 -1.54 18.62 -7.53
C ASN A 65 -1.62 19.98 -6.81
N THR A 66 -0.92 20.13 -5.68
CA THR A 66 -0.94 21.33 -4.86
C THR A 66 0.45 21.92 -4.67
N ALA A 67 0.53 23.24 -4.62
CA ALA A 67 1.72 23.97 -4.20
C ALA A 67 1.82 24.12 -2.68
N ASP A 68 0.73 23.87 -1.95
CA ASP A 68 0.68 24.02 -0.51
C ASP A 68 1.47 22.94 0.23
N TYR A 69 1.82 23.23 1.48
CA TYR A 69 2.41 22.25 2.37
C TYR A 69 1.38 21.13 2.69
N ILE A 70 1.81 19.89 2.54
CA ILE A 70 1.02 18.71 2.88
C ILE A 70 1.44 18.20 4.24
N ASP A 71 0.62 18.41 5.26
CA ASP A 71 0.84 17.87 6.60
C ASP A 71 0.31 16.43 6.67
N CYS A 72 1.21 15.48 6.38
CA CYS A 72 0.92 14.04 6.44
C CYS A 72 1.47 13.46 7.74
N ARG A 73 0.59 13.13 8.66
CA ARG A 73 0.92 12.57 9.98
C ARG A 73 0.52 11.10 10.10
N ILE A 74 0.94 10.50 11.20
CA ILE A 74 0.60 9.12 11.57
C ILE A 74 -0.28 9.16 12.82
N ASP A 75 -1.39 8.43 12.81
CA ASP A 75 -2.27 8.33 13.96
C ASP A 75 -1.76 7.33 15.02
N SER A 76 -2.50 7.16 16.10
CA SER A 76 -2.16 6.24 17.20
C SER A 76 -2.14 4.76 16.80
N HIS A 77 -2.72 4.43 15.67
CA HIS A 77 -2.73 3.07 15.11
C HIS A 77 -1.63 2.82 14.08
N GLY A 78 -0.93 3.89 13.64
CA GLY A 78 0.12 3.84 12.63
C GLY A 78 -0.37 4.15 11.21
N LYS A 79 -1.65 4.56 11.04
CA LYS A 79 -2.21 4.91 9.74
C LYS A 79 -1.83 6.35 9.36
N PRO A 80 -1.32 6.59 8.14
CA PRO A 80 -1.09 7.94 7.65
C PRO A 80 -2.40 8.66 7.36
N TYR A 81 -2.46 9.95 7.70
CA TYR A 81 -3.59 10.83 7.42
C TYR A 81 -3.11 12.26 7.06
N LEU A 82 -3.98 13.01 6.38
CA LEU A 82 -3.75 14.40 6.01
C LEU A 82 -4.44 15.31 7.01
N VAL A 83 -3.69 16.24 7.62
CA VAL A 83 -4.25 17.17 8.60
C VAL A 83 -5.21 18.17 7.94
N ASN A 84 -4.89 18.62 6.73
CA ASN A 84 -5.59 19.69 6.02
C ASN A 84 -6.55 19.17 4.94
N SER A 85 -6.89 17.87 4.95
CA SER A 85 -7.76 17.27 3.93
C SER A 85 -8.63 16.18 4.53
N ALA A 86 -9.87 16.09 4.08
CA ALA A 86 -10.78 14.97 4.39
C ALA A 86 -10.47 13.70 3.59
N SER A 87 -9.55 13.77 2.63
CA SER A 87 -9.16 12.60 1.82
C SER A 87 -8.46 11.56 2.68
N THR A 88 -8.81 10.31 2.47
CA THR A 88 -8.07 9.17 3.02
C THR A 88 -6.87 8.86 2.13
N ILE A 89 -5.79 8.39 2.73
CA ILE A 89 -4.60 8.01 2.00
C ILE A 89 -4.10 6.64 2.45
N SER A 90 -3.44 5.94 1.53
CA SER A 90 -2.67 4.74 1.84
C SER A 90 -1.35 4.79 1.10
N LEU A 91 -0.28 4.43 1.80
CA LEU A 91 1.10 4.50 1.32
C LEU A 91 1.73 3.12 1.41
N SER A 92 2.51 2.75 0.40
CA SER A 92 3.33 1.55 0.43
C SER A 92 4.63 1.76 -0.33
N HIS A 93 5.62 0.94 -0.04
CA HIS A 93 6.91 0.94 -0.71
C HIS A 93 7.59 -0.42 -0.58
N SER A 94 8.30 -0.81 -1.61
CA SER A 94 9.14 -2.01 -1.57
C SER A 94 10.33 -1.82 -2.51
N PHE A 95 11.55 -2.00 -2.01
CA PHE A 95 12.81 -1.80 -2.75
C PHE A 95 12.88 -0.45 -3.48
N ASP A 96 12.66 -0.44 -4.79
CA ASP A 96 12.80 0.74 -5.65
C ASP A 96 11.43 1.29 -6.09
N TYR A 97 10.36 0.93 -5.39
CA TYR A 97 9.00 1.34 -5.72
C TYR A 97 8.31 2.01 -4.54
N ALA A 98 7.58 3.07 -4.85
CA ALA A 98 6.62 3.71 -3.97
C ALA A 98 5.23 3.66 -4.60
N ALA A 99 4.20 3.40 -3.80
CA ALA A 99 2.81 3.40 -4.22
C ALA A 99 1.98 4.27 -3.27
N VAL A 100 1.10 5.07 -3.84
CA VAL A 100 0.19 5.95 -3.11
C VAL A 100 -1.21 5.81 -3.66
N MET A 101 -2.18 5.78 -2.76
CA MET A 101 -3.60 5.80 -3.09
C MET A 101 -4.30 6.89 -2.29
N ILE A 102 -5.20 7.63 -2.94
CA ILE A 102 -5.98 8.72 -2.35
C ILE A 102 -7.45 8.45 -2.63
N GLY A 103 -8.27 8.46 -1.59
CA GLY A 103 -9.72 8.38 -1.66
C GLY A 103 -10.36 9.63 -1.06
N LYS A 104 -11.26 10.30 -1.78
CA LYS A 104 -11.90 11.53 -1.30
C LYS A 104 -13.04 11.25 -0.31
N GLU A 105 -13.81 10.20 -0.53
CA GLU A 105 -15.00 9.87 0.27
C GLU A 105 -14.99 8.41 0.76
N LYS A 106 -14.00 7.64 0.33
CA LYS A 106 -13.88 6.20 0.59
C LYS A 106 -12.61 5.88 1.36
N GLY A 107 -12.66 4.84 2.16
CA GLY A 107 -11.46 4.25 2.74
C GLY A 107 -10.62 3.56 1.66
N VAL A 108 -9.30 3.73 1.73
CA VAL A 108 -8.36 3.11 0.77
C VAL A 108 -7.26 2.36 1.47
N GLY A 109 -6.79 1.29 0.84
CA GLY A 109 -5.64 0.53 1.26
C GLY A 109 -4.84 0.04 0.05
N ILE A 110 -3.52 0.17 0.10
CA ILE A 110 -2.61 -0.26 -0.96
C ILE A 110 -1.38 -0.93 -0.38
N ASP A 111 -0.91 -1.97 -1.04
CA ASP A 111 0.38 -2.57 -0.77
C ASP A 111 1.11 -2.94 -2.05
N ILE A 112 2.43 -2.80 -2.07
CA ILE A 112 3.30 -3.19 -3.18
C ILE A 112 4.51 -3.94 -2.63
N GLU A 113 4.82 -5.10 -3.24
CA GLU A 113 5.96 -5.92 -2.81
C GLU A 113 6.71 -6.52 -3.99
N ARG A 114 8.04 -6.55 -3.90
CA ARG A 114 8.86 -7.28 -4.85
C ARG A 114 8.67 -8.78 -4.65
N ILE A 115 8.40 -9.49 -5.74
CA ILE A 115 8.19 -10.95 -5.73
C ILE A 115 9.53 -11.65 -5.50
N GLU A 116 9.63 -12.42 -4.40
CA GLU A 116 10.82 -13.16 -4.00
C GLU A 116 10.45 -14.50 -3.37
N GLN A 117 11.32 -15.51 -3.47
CA GLN A 117 11.09 -16.84 -2.90
C GLN A 117 10.94 -16.85 -1.37
N LYS A 118 11.36 -15.80 -0.69
CA LYS A 118 11.24 -15.69 0.79
C LYS A 118 9.80 -15.82 1.31
N ILE A 119 8.77 -15.50 0.49
CA ILE A 119 7.36 -15.56 0.89
C ILE A 119 6.95 -16.96 1.35
N HIS A 120 7.53 -18.03 0.75
CA HIS A 120 7.25 -19.42 1.10
C HIS A 120 7.56 -19.75 2.56
N ARG A 121 8.54 -19.05 3.16
CA ARG A 121 8.94 -19.26 4.57
C ARG A 121 7.91 -18.72 5.55
N ILE A 122 7.12 -17.75 5.13
CA ILE A 122 6.17 -17.03 6.02
C ILE A 122 4.71 -17.29 5.67
N LYS A 123 4.40 -17.99 4.57
CA LYS A 123 3.02 -18.20 4.11
C LYS A 123 2.07 -18.72 5.20
N HIS A 124 2.53 -19.61 6.08
CA HIS A 124 1.74 -20.15 7.18
C HIS A 124 1.40 -19.12 8.28
N LYS A 125 2.07 -17.95 8.28
CA LYS A 125 1.79 -16.87 9.24
C LYS A 125 0.57 -16.05 8.84
N PHE A 126 0.27 -15.96 7.54
CA PHE A 126 -0.80 -15.10 7.02
C PHE A 126 -1.90 -15.84 6.25
N LEU A 127 -1.68 -17.09 5.81
CA LEU A 127 -2.69 -17.90 5.12
C LEU A 127 -3.30 -18.94 6.03
N SER A 128 -4.62 -19.10 5.93
CA SER A 128 -5.39 -20.19 6.49
C SER A 128 -5.17 -21.49 5.70
N PRO A 129 -5.50 -22.68 6.26
CA PRO A 129 -5.38 -23.94 5.54
C PRO A 129 -6.13 -23.99 4.20
N PRO A 130 -7.37 -23.48 4.06
CA PRO A 130 -8.06 -23.43 2.77
C PRO A 130 -7.35 -22.54 1.74
N GLU A 131 -6.83 -21.37 2.16
CA GLU A 131 -6.07 -20.48 1.29
C GLU A 131 -4.77 -21.13 0.79
N LEU A 132 -4.03 -21.80 1.69
CA LEU A 132 -2.81 -22.53 1.34
C LEU A 132 -3.08 -23.64 0.30
N LEU A 133 -4.20 -24.34 0.45
CA LEU A 133 -4.60 -25.38 -0.51
C LEU A 133 -4.93 -24.78 -1.88
N HIS A 134 -5.55 -23.61 -1.90
CA HIS A 134 -5.94 -22.91 -3.12
C HIS A 134 -4.72 -22.38 -3.89
N VAL A 135 -3.79 -21.70 -3.24
CA VAL A 135 -2.63 -21.06 -3.89
C VAL A 135 -1.57 -22.06 -4.39
N LYS A 136 -1.61 -23.32 -3.93
CA LYS A 136 -0.75 -24.44 -4.41
C LYS A 136 0.75 -24.11 -4.48
N ASP A 137 1.24 -23.31 -3.56
CA ASP A 137 2.64 -22.85 -3.54
C ASP A 137 3.08 -22.00 -4.76
N ASP A 138 2.14 -21.46 -5.52
CA ASP A 138 2.46 -20.48 -6.55
C ASP A 138 2.95 -19.18 -5.92
N THR A 139 4.16 -18.73 -6.29
CA THR A 139 4.79 -17.55 -5.69
C THR A 139 3.99 -16.27 -5.95
N ASP A 140 3.45 -16.10 -7.16
CA ASP A 140 2.66 -14.93 -7.51
C ASP A 140 1.34 -14.92 -6.75
N ALA A 141 0.66 -16.07 -6.66
CA ALA A 141 -0.57 -16.21 -5.87
C ALA A 141 -0.34 -15.92 -4.37
N LEU A 142 0.80 -16.36 -3.82
CA LEU A 142 1.21 -16.02 -2.46
C LEU A 142 1.36 -14.51 -2.27
N TYR A 143 1.99 -13.81 -3.23
CA TYR A 143 2.13 -12.34 -3.16
C TYR A 143 0.82 -11.61 -3.40
N VAL A 144 -0.08 -12.11 -4.25
CA VAL A 144 -1.45 -11.58 -4.34
C VAL A 144 -2.12 -11.61 -2.97
N CYS A 145 -2.12 -12.79 -2.31
CA CYS A 145 -2.72 -12.91 -0.98
C CYS A 145 -2.06 -12.00 0.06
N TRP A 146 -0.73 -11.91 0.05
CA TRP A 146 0.01 -11.04 0.98
C TRP A 146 -0.35 -9.57 0.78
N CYS A 147 -0.21 -9.03 -0.44
CA CYS A 147 -0.49 -7.63 -0.75
C CYS A 147 -1.95 -7.26 -0.49
N ILE A 148 -2.90 -8.16 -0.79
CA ILE A 148 -4.32 -7.91 -0.50
C ILE A 148 -4.58 -7.86 1.01
N LYS A 149 -4.03 -8.79 1.80
CA LYS A 149 -4.19 -8.76 3.26
C LYS A 149 -3.55 -7.51 3.89
N GLU A 150 -2.37 -7.11 3.43
CA GLU A 150 -1.73 -5.85 3.83
C GLU A 150 -2.56 -4.62 3.40
N ALA A 151 -3.10 -4.60 2.19
CA ALA A 151 -3.96 -3.52 1.71
C ALA A 151 -5.25 -3.41 2.57
N ILE A 152 -5.88 -4.54 2.90
CA ILE A 152 -7.06 -4.58 3.77
C ILE A 152 -6.71 -4.09 5.19
N TYR A 153 -5.57 -4.52 5.73
CA TYR A 153 -5.09 -4.04 7.03
C TYR A 153 -4.88 -2.52 7.05
N LYS A 154 -4.27 -1.97 6.00
CA LYS A 154 -4.07 -0.52 5.82
C LYS A 154 -5.40 0.23 5.62
N TRP A 155 -6.35 -0.36 4.88
CA TRP A 155 -7.70 0.18 4.73
C TRP A 155 -8.42 0.25 6.07
N TYR A 156 -8.41 -0.83 6.85
CA TYR A 156 -9.02 -0.88 8.18
C TYR A 156 -8.39 0.15 9.12
N GLY A 157 -7.06 0.25 9.12
CA GLY A 157 -6.31 1.29 9.80
C GLY A 157 -6.35 1.24 11.32
N LYS A 158 -6.84 0.16 11.92
CA LYS A 158 -6.82 -0.07 13.38
C LYS A 158 -6.00 -1.32 13.69
N LYS A 159 -5.47 -1.37 14.92
CA LYS A 159 -4.77 -2.57 15.42
C LYS A 159 -5.75 -3.69 15.73
N GLY A 160 -5.25 -4.93 15.81
CA GLY A 160 -6.01 -6.09 16.27
C GLY A 160 -6.57 -6.97 15.15
N LEU A 161 -6.46 -6.58 13.89
CA LEU A 161 -6.82 -7.43 12.75
C LEU A 161 -5.69 -8.43 12.48
N GLU A 162 -6.00 -9.72 12.54
CA GLU A 162 -5.04 -10.81 12.28
C GLU A 162 -5.28 -11.43 10.90
N PHE A 163 -4.25 -11.43 10.05
CA PHE A 163 -4.33 -11.87 8.65
C PHE A 163 -4.92 -13.26 8.44
N LYS A 164 -4.54 -14.19 9.28
CA LYS A 164 -4.95 -15.59 9.16
C LYS A 164 -6.35 -15.85 9.71
N ARG A 165 -6.73 -15.13 10.77
CA ARG A 165 -7.98 -15.33 11.49
C ARG A 165 -9.11 -14.51 10.91
N ASP A 166 -8.82 -13.24 10.56
CA ASP A 166 -9.85 -12.24 10.32
C ASP A 166 -9.98 -11.83 8.85
N ILE A 167 -9.01 -12.19 7.97
CA ILE A 167 -9.06 -11.86 6.54
C ILE A 167 -9.05 -13.15 5.72
N HIS A 168 -10.15 -13.44 5.05
CA HIS A 168 -10.36 -14.67 4.29
C HIS A 168 -10.48 -14.37 2.80
N ILE A 169 -9.42 -14.66 2.05
CA ILE A 169 -9.40 -14.52 0.60
C ILE A 169 -10.14 -15.72 0.00
N GLN A 170 -11.17 -15.44 -0.80
CA GLN A 170 -11.90 -16.48 -1.52
C GLN A 170 -11.09 -17.01 -2.70
N PRO A 171 -11.33 -18.24 -3.16
CA PRO A 171 -10.67 -18.78 -4.32
C PRO A 171 -10.75 -17.85 -5.53
N PHE A 172 -9.64 -17.66 -6.23
CA PHE A 172 -9.52 -16.80 -7.41
C PHE A 172 -8.67 -17.46 -8.49
N GLU A 173 -8.86 -17.03 -9.73
CA GLU A 173 -7.98 -17.39 -10.85
C GLU A 173 -6.84 -16.37 -10.93
N LEU A 174 -5.58 -16.83 -10.87
CA LEU A 174 -4.41 -15.95 -10.97
C LEU A 174 -4.27 -15.39 -12.39
N LYS A 175 -4.12 -14.07 -12.49
CA LYS A 175 -3.91 -13.31 -13.73
C LYS A 175 -2.82 -12.26 -13.50
N GLU A 176 -2.34 -11.63 -14.57
CA GLU A 176 -1.43 -10.48 -14.45
C GLU A 176 -2.11 -9.25 -13.78
N GLU A 177 -3.40 -9.05 -14.06
CA GLU A 177 -4.29 -8.10 -13.38
C GLU A 177 -5.63 -8.79 -13.11
N GLY A 178 -6.16 -8.61 -11.90
CA GLY A 178 -7.40 -9.27 -11.50
C GLY A 178 -8.05 -8.65 -10.28
N ALA A 179 -9.25 -9.15 -9.99
CA ALA A 179 -9.98 -8.85 -8.78
C ALA A 179 -10.33 -10.15 -8.05
N LEU A 180 -10.43 -10.07 -6.75
CA LEU A 180 -10.84 -11.17 -5.89
C LEU A 180 -11.75 -10.69 -4.76
N THR A 181 -12.45 -11.61 -4.14
CA THR A 181 -13.29 -11.35 -2.98
C THR A 181 -12.53 -11.69 -1.70
N ALA A 182 -12.57 -10.78 -0.74
CA ALA A 182 -12.12 -11.02 0.62
C ALA A 182 -13.27 -10.84 1.61
N ILE A 183 -13.40 -11.76 2.55
CA ILE A 183 -14.31 -11.65 3.69
C ILE A 183 -13.46 -11.22 4.89
N VAL A 184 -13.88 -10.17 5.58
CA VAL A 184 -13.13 -9.59 6.70
C VAL A 184 -14.01 -9.55 7.93
N ASP A 185 -13.58 -10.25 8.98
CA ASP A 185 -14.25 -10.27 10.27
C ASP A 185 -13.74 -9.13 11.14
N LEU A 186 -14.57 -8.10 11.31
CA LEU A 186 -14.27 -6.91 12.09
C LEU A 186 -15.07 -6.94 13.42
N PRO A 187 -14.63 -6.21 14.45
CA PRO A 187 -15.38 -6.12 15.72
C PRO A 187 -16.82 -5.63 15.53
N GLU A 188 -17.06 -4.80 14.53
CA GLU A 188 -18.38 -4.26 14.17
C GLU A 188 -19.20 -5.16 13.24
N GLY A 189 -18.68 -6.30 12.82
CA GLY A 189 -19.33 -7.27 11.94
C GLY A 189 -18.52 -7.64 10.72
N THR A 190 -18.93 -8.70 10.04
CA THR A 190 -18.26 -9.20 8.83
C THR A 190 -18.53 -8.31 7.62
N ARG A 191 -17.51 -8.03 6.84
CA ARG A 191 -17.61 -7.30 5.56
C ARG A 191 -17.07 -8.13 4.40
N THR A 192 -17.73 -8.01 3.27
CA THR A 192 -17.24 -8.55 1.98
C THR A 192 -16.67 -7.41 1.17
N LEU A 193 -15.40 -7.53 0.77
CA LEU A 193 -14.67 -6.54 0.00
C LEU A 193 -14.27 -7.12 -1.35
N THR A 194 -14.34 -6.30 -2.39
CA THR A 194 -13.64 -6.55 -3.66
C THR A 194 -12.25 -5.92 -3.56
N ALA A 195 -11.23 -6.73 -3.73
CA ALA A 195 -9.84 -6.28 -3.76
C ALA A 195 -9.25 -6.55 -5.14
N ASN A 196 -8.39 -5.66 -5.59
CA ASN A 196 -7.78 -5.72 -6.91
C ASN A 196 -6.28 -5.88 -6.79
N TYR A 197 -5.67 -6.49 -7.79
CA TYR A 197 -4.22 -6.65 -7.84
C TYR A 197 -3.71 -6.57 -9.28
N PHE A 198 -2.44 -6.24 -9.43
CA PHE A 198 -1.72 -6.41 -10.70
C PHE A 198 -0.23 -6.63 -10.46
N LYS A 199 0.39 -7.34 -11.40
CA LYS A 199 1.83 -7.57 -11.44
C LYS A 199 2.49 -6.57 -12.37
N THR A 200 3.55 -5.92 -11.89
CA THR A 200 4.33 -5.00 -12.72
C THR A 200 5.34 -5.77 -13.58
N ALA A 201 5.78 -5.15 -14.70
CA ALA A 201 6.82 -5.73 -15.56
C ALA A 201 8.15 -5.99 -14.84
N ASP A 202 8.45 -5.23 -13.77
CA ASP A 202 9.67 -5.37 -12.97
C ASP A 202 9.52 -6.37 -11.80
N ASN A 203 8.55 -7.28 -11.90
CA ASN A 203 8.31 -8.36 -10.93
C ASN A 203 7.92 -7.87 -9.52
N TYR A 204 7.02 -6.88 -9.44
CA TYR A 204 6.33 -6.50 -8.20
C TYR A 204 4.86 -6.88 -8.28
N MET A 205 4.29 -7.27 -7.15
CA MET A 205 2.86 -7.43 -6.97
C MET A 205 2.31 -6.23 -6.22
N LEU A 206 1.22 -5.67 -6.73
CA LEU A 206 0.47 -4.61 -6.06
C LEU A 206 -0.93 -5.09 -5.76
N GLY A 207 -1.39 -4.86 -4.54
CA GLY A 207 -2.76 -5.11 -4.13
C GLY A 207 -3.41 -3.84 -3.59
N TYR A 208 -4.71 -3.63 -3.85
CA TYR A 208 -5.43 -2.49 -3.32
C TYR A 208 -6.91 -2.78 -3.08
N VAL A 209 -7.50 -2.02 -2.18
CA VAL A 209 -8.93 -2.06 -1.83
C VAL A 209 -9.48 -0.65 -1.66
N VAL A 210 -10.75 -0.48 -2.07
CA VAL A 210 -11.57 0.74 -1.90
C VAL A 210 -12.90 0.34 -1.29
N ALA A 211 -13.28 0.94 -0.16
CA ALA A 211 -14.57 0.68 0.50
C ALA A 211 -15.01 1.83 1.42
#